data_b7a4950cfd0c328618bf163f277bad23
#
_entry.id   b7a4950cfd0c328618bf163f277bad23
#
_cell.length_a   1.000
_cell.length_b   1.000
_cell.length_c   1.000
_cell.angle_alpha   90.00
_cell.angle_beta   90.00
_cell.angle_gamma   90.00
#
_symmetry.space_group_name_H-M   'P 1'
#
loop_
_entity.id
_entity.type
_entity.pdbx_description
1 polymer ?
#
loop_
_entity_poly.entity_id
_entity_poly.type
_entity_poly.pdbx_seq_one_letter_code
_entity_poly.pdbx_strand_id
1 'polypeptide(L)'
;LFFYKKSVVVSWNIVKYNIFSKTGGPDLYGTEPWTFYFKNLALNFNVWFILALLVLPLFVLQKIFSSSSQGLASGLRTIVFITPFYMWLGIFTAQPHKEERFMYPVYPFLVLNASLSLHIILSAFGNSNPKTFVGKIPGRLKLLVVGLVLFLSLDIAIARIYGVYSAYSAPLKIYSPLWGDGSGNTFGAEEDNVCFGKEWYRFPTSYFLPRNMHAKFLRSDFRGLLPGEFSQARTGFGFWSGTWLPTNGLNDRNEEDLGKYVEPRMCSFLVDTQYPERKAPLSRREPDYIADKNHWEVVKCVEFLDAANTHLLARTLWLPDIDAVPDKFKRKWGRHCLLQRKRRGRNAGMWIDPGQMMMG
;
A
#
# COMPACT_ATOMS: atom_id res chain seq x y z
N LEU A 1 -4.55 28.86 4.83
CA LEU A 1 -4.20 30.04 5.64
C LEU A 1 -3.82 29.66 7.08
N PHE A 2 -4.60 28.82 7.74
CA PHE A 2 -4.41 28.46 9.14
C PHE A 2 -3.02 27.82 9.42
N PHE A 3 -2.71 26.71 8.77
CA PHE A 3 -1.45 25.99 9.00
C PHE A 3 -0.22 26.70 8.41
N TYR A 4 -0.31 27.19 7.19
CA TYR A 4 0.85 27.71 6.46
C TYR A 4 1.02 29.24 6.59
N LYS A 5 0.13 29.93 7.31
CA LYS A 5 0.12 31.40 7.44
C LYS A 5 0.12 32.16 6.10
N LYS A 6 -0.11 31.46 5.00
CA LYS A 6 -0.20 31.99 3.65
C LYS A 6 -1.27 31.23 2.87
N SER A 7 -1.76 31.85 1.80
CA SER A 7 -2.68 31.17 0.88
C SER A 7 -1.93 30.07 0.13
N VAL A 8 -2.47 28.84 0.20
CA VAL A 8 -1.92 27.68 -0.51
C VAL A 8 -3.05 27.02 -1.28
N VAL A 9 -2.91 26.96 -2.59
CA VAL A 9 -3.81 26.22 -3.49
C VAL A 9 -3.14 24.90 -3.81
N VAL A 10 -3.45 23.87 -3.02
CA VAL A 10 -2.77 22.56 -3.07
C VAL A 10 -2.86 21.93 -4.46
N SER A 11 -4.05 21.93 -5.07
CA SER A 11 -4.26 21.36 -6.41
C SER A 11 -3.37 22.01 -7.47
N TRP A 12 -3.24 23.34 -7.42
CA TRP A 12 -2.37 24.06 -8.33
C TRP A 12 -0.88 23.78 -8.08
N ASN A 13 -0.47 23.70 -6.82
CA ASN A 13 0.91 23.37 -6.47
C ASN A 13 1.28 21.96 -6.94
N ILE A 14 0.36 21.00 -6.85
CA ILE A 14 0.58 19.64 -7.37
C ILE A 14 0.78 19.66 -8.88
N VAL A 15 -0.07 20.38 -9.62
CA VAL A 15 0.06 20.53 -11.08
C VAL A 15 1.38 21.23 -11.43
N LYS A 16 1.69 22.33 -10.75
CA LYS A 16 2.92 23.08 -10.96
C LYS A 16 4.16 22.21 -10.74
N TYR A 17 4.19 21.43 -9.65
CA TYR A 17 5.30 20.55 -9.32
C TYR A 17 5.46 19.41 -10.33
N ASN A 18 4.37 18.73 -10.67
CA ASN A 18 4.44 17.54 -11.53
C ASN A 18 4.58 17.84 -13.03
N ILE A 19 4.13 19.01 -13.50
CA ILE A 19 4.11 19.35 -14.95
C ILE A 19 5.12 20.44 -15.31
N PHE A 20 5.27 21.45 -14.46
CA PHE A 20 6.03 22.66 -14.78
C PHE A 20 7.35 22.80 -13.98
N SER A 21 7.69 21.87 -13.09
CA SER A 21 8.94 21.94 -12.34
C SER A 21 10.12 21.58 -13.21
N LYS A 22 11.16 22.43 -13.20
CA LYS A 22 12.44 22.20 -13.90
C LYS A 22 13.52 21.56 -13.03
N THR A 23 13.40 21.66 -11.71
CA THR A 23 14.44 21.27 -10.73
C THR A 23 13.99 20.23 -9.73
N GLY A 24 12.91 19.60 -9.98
CA GLY A 24 12.28 18.54 -9.19
C GLY A 24 11.31 17.84 -10.11
N GLY A 25 10.45 17.08 -9.55
CA GLY A 25 9.42 16.44 -10.34
C GLY A 25 9.22 15.00 -9.89
N PRO A 26 8.23 14.34 -10.48
CA PRO A 26 7.85 13.00 -10.07
C PRO A 26 8.97 11.98 -10.26
N ASP A 27 9.90 12.20 -11.19
CA ASP A 27 11.00 11.27 -11.53
C ASP A 27 11.98 11.04 -10.37
N LEU A 28 12.05 11.97 -9.40
CA LEU A 28 12.83 11.82 -8.17
C LEU A 28 12.38 10.64 -7.29
N TYR A 29 11.12 10.24 -7.44
CA TYR A 29 10.51 9.16 -6.65
C TYR A 29 10.51 7.82 -7.38
N GLY A 30 11.25 7.72 -8.48
CA GLY A 30 11.35 6.52 -9.32
C GLY A 30 10.40 6.56 -10.52
N THR A 31 10.80 5.83 -11.55
CA THR A 31 10.04 5.73 -12.80
C THR A 31 9.63 4.29 -13.06
N GLU A 32 8.47 4.12 -13.67
CA GLU A 32 7.91 2.81 -14.00
C GLU A 32 7.58 2.72 -15.50
N PRO A 33 7.71 1.54 -16.13
CA PRO A 33 7.44 1.36 -17.54
C PRO A 33 5.95 1.62 -17.86
N TRP A 34 5.64 1.91 -19.13
CA TRP A 34 4.27 2.14 -19.59
C TRP A 34 3.32 0.97 -19.28
N THR A 35 3.85 -0.26 -19.20
CA THR A 35 3.08 -1.48 -18.89
C THR A 35 2.63 -1.58 -17.44
N PHE A 36 3.09 -0.69 -16.55
CA PHE A 36 2.82 -0.76 -15.11
C PHE A 36 1.32 -0.84 -14.79
N TYR A 37 0.52 0.11 -15.27
CA TYR A 37 -0.92 0.12 -14.98
C TYR A 37 -1.66 -1.03 -15.64
N PHE A 38 -1.26 -1.47 -16.83
CA PHE A 38 -1.88 -2.63 -17.47
C PHE A 38 -1.69 -3.90 -16.63
N LYS A 39 -0.48 -4.13 -16.12
CA LYS A 39 -0.18 -5.26 -15.23
C LYS A 39 -0.92 -5.14 -13.90
N ASN A 40 -0.92 -3.95 -13.30
CA ASN A 40 -1.56 -3.70 -12.02
C ASN A 40 -3.08 -3.88 -12.11
N LEU A 41 -3.74 -3.27 -13.11
CA LEU A 41 -5.17 -3.38 -13.30
C LEU A 41 -5.60 -4.79 -13.70
N ALA A 42 -4.81 -5.49 -14.55
CA ALA A 42 -5.09 -6.89 -14.89
C ALA A 42 -4.99 -7.79 -13.66
N LEU A 43 -4.02 -7.55 -12.77
CA LEU A 43 -3.86 -8.32 -11.53
C LEU A 43 -5.00 -8.06 -10.53
N ASN A 44 -5.43 -6.82 -10.39
CA ASN A 44 -6.42 -6.43 -9.37
C ASN A 44 -7.86 -6.61 -9.84
N PHE A 45 -8.14 -6.44 -11.14
CA PHE A 45 -9.49 -6.53 -11.72
C PHE A 45 -9.69 -7.69 -12.67
N ASN A 46 -8.67 -8.48 -12.98
CA ASN A 46 -8.70 -9.66 -13.85
C ASN A 46 -9.52 -9.45 -15.14
N VAL A 47 -10.55 -10.29 -15.41
CA VAL A 47 -11.41 -10.20 -16.60
C VAL A 47 -12.14 -8.87 -16.71
N TRP A 48 -12.46 -8.21 -15.59
CA TRP A 48 -13.18 -6.93 -15.60
C TRP A 48 -12.37 -5.80 -16.21
N PHE A 49 -11.06 -5.79 -16.02
CA PHE A 49 -10.19 -4.84 -16.72
C PHE A 49 -10.17 -5.06 -18.23
N ILE A 50 -10.15 -6.32 -18.67
CA ILE A 50 -10.22 -6.66 -20.10
C ILE A 50 -11.54 -6.17 -20.69
N LEU A 51 -12.66 -6.44 -20.00
CA LEU A 51 -13.97 -5.95 -20.41
C LEU A 51 -14.01 -4.42 -20.49
N ALA A 52 -13.41 -3.72 -19.51
CA ALA A 52 -13.36 -2.25 -19.53
C ALA A 52 -12.59 -1.70 -20.73
N LEU A 53 -11.52 -2.39 -21.17
CA LEU A 53 -10.78 -2.02 -22.38
C LEU A 53 -11.58 -2.31 -23.67
N LEU A 54 -12.44 -3.33 -23.64
CA LEU A 54 -13.17 -3.78 -24.81
C LEU A 54 -14.46 -2.98 -25.07
N VAL A 55 -14.91 -2.11 -24.18
CA VAL A 55 -16.19 -1.42 -24.35
C VAL A 55 -16.27 -0.60 -25.64
N LEU A 56 -15.20 0.11 -25.99
CA LEU A 56 -15.19 0.93 -27.21
C LEU A 56 -15.26 0.10 -28.48
N PRO A 57 -14.38 -0.91 -28.71
CA PRO A 57 -14.51 -1.77 -29.90
C PRO A 57 -15.83 -2.55 -29.92
N LEU A 58 -16.34 -3.05 -28.81
CA LEU A 58 -17.63 -3.74 -28.75
C LEU A 58 -18.80 -2.80 -29.10
N PHE A 59 -18.78 -1.58 -28.60
CA PHE A 59 -19.78 -0.57 -28.94
C PHE A 59 -19.76 -0.22 -30.44
N VAL A 60 -18.58 -0.06 -31.03
CA VAL A 60 -18.45 0.18 -32.48
C VAL A 60 -18.97 -1.03 -33.28
N LEU A 61 -18.60 -2.24 -32.93
CA LEU A 61 -19.09 -3.46 -33.57
C LEU A 61 -20.61 -3.58 -33.44
N GLN A 62 -21.17 -3.32 -32.26
CA GLN A 62 -22.61 -3.31 -32.05
C GLN A 62 -23.31 -2.33 -32.99
N LYS A 63 -22.75 -1.11 -33.18
CA LYS A 63 -23.31 -0.12 -34.10
C LYS A 63 -23.24 -0.54 -35.56
N ILE A 64 -22.19 -1.21 -35.98
CA ILE A 64 -22.00 -1.69 -37.37
C ILE A 64 -22.99 -2.85 -37.68
N PHE A 65 -23.13 -3.78 -36.72
CA PHE A 65 -23.91 -5.03 -36.97
C PHE A 65 -25.38 -4.95 -36.51
N SER A 66 -25.74 -3.92 -35.72
CA SER A 66 -27.11 -3.72 -35.28
C SER A 66 -27.87 -2.81 -36.24
N SER A 67 -28.92 -3.34 -36.81
CA SER A 67 -29.86 -2.55 -37.65
C SER A 67 -30.72 -1.56 -36.87
N SER A 68 -30.50 -1.48 -35.54
CA SER A 68 -31.27 -0.57 -34.66
C SER A 68 -30.78 0.87 -34.84
N SER A 69 -31.65 1.73 -35.31
CA SER A 69 -31.45 3.19 -35.40
C SER A 69 -31.49 3.86 -34.02
N GLN A 70 -30.60 3.46 -33.13
CA GLN A 70 -30.40 4.26 -31.91
C GLN A 70 -29.91 5.63 -32.33
N GLY A 71 -30.64 6.67 -31.95
CA GLY A 71 -30.35 8.05 -32.34
C GLY A 71 -28.92 8.47 -31.96
N LEU A 72 -28.36 9.42 -32.74
CA LEU A 72 -27.01 9.97 -32.53
C LEU A 72 -26.76 10.41 -31.08
N ALA A 73 -27.77 10.96 -30.42
CA ALA A 73 -27.71 11.42 -29.02
C ALA A 73 -27.42 10.27 -28.03
N SER A 74 -27.96 9.06 -28.28
CA SER A 74 -27.69 7.90 -27.45
C SER A 74 -26.23 7.41 -27.62
N GLY A 75 -25.73 7.40 -28.85
CA GLY A 75 -24.34 7.07 -29.14
C GLY A 75 -23.37 8.04 -28.50
N LEU A 76 -23.58 9.35 -28.65
CA LEU A 76 -22.76 10.39 -28.04
C LEU A 76 -22.74 10.27 -26.50
N ARG A 77 -23.89 10.02 -25.88
CA ARG A 77 -24.00 9.83 -24.43
C ARG A 77 -23.12 8.65 -23.98
N THR A 78 -23.18 7.53 -24.67
CA THR A 78 -22.33 6.36 -24.35
C THR A 78 -20.86 6.72 -24.44
N ILE A 79 -20.43 7.40 -25.51
CA ILE A 79 -19.02 7.83 -25.68
C ILE A 79 -18.59 8.73 -24.51
N VAL A 80 -19.40 9.70 -24.11
CA VAL A 80 -19.10 10.58 -22.97
C VAL A 80 -18.87 9.79 -21.68
N PHE A 81 -19.66 8.73 -21.43
CA PHE A 81 -19.51 7.93 -20.21
C PHE A 81 -18.30 6.99 -20.23
N ILE A 82 -17.92 6.45 -21.39
CA ILE A 82 -16.78 5.52 -21.48
C ILE A 82 -15.43 6.23 -21.59
N THR A 83 -15.39 7.45 -22.10
CA THR A 83 -14.16 8.22 -22.39
C THR A 83 -13.29 8.49 -21.16
N PRO A 84 -13.82 8.85 -19.96
CA PRO A 84 -13.00 9.20 -18.81
C PRO A 84 -12.01 8.09 -18.40
N PHE A 85 -12.40 6.83 -18.51
CA PHE A 85 -11.49 5.71 -18.23
C PHE A 85 -10.28 5.71 -19.16
N TYR A 86 -10.49 5.82 -20.46
CA TYR A 86 -9.39 5.78 -21.43
C TYR A 86 -8.50 7.00 -21.35
N MET A 87 -9.08 8.19 -21.17
CA MET A 87 -8.30 9.42 -21.01
C MET A 87 -7.40 9.34 -19.76
N TRP A 88 -7.97 8.92 -18.63
CA TRP A 88 -7.20 8.79 -17.39
C TRP A 88 -6.09 7.76 -17.51
N LEU A 89 -6.42 6.56 -18.01
CA LEU A 89 -5.42 5.51 -18.25
C LEU A 89 -4.32 5.99 -19.20
N GLY A 90 -4.68 6.68 -20.29
CA GLY A 90 -3.71 7.20 -21.26
C GLY A 90 -2.77 8.25 -20.66
N ILE A 91 -3.33 9.25 -19.97
CA ILE A 91 -2.56 10.32 -19.34
C ILE A 91 -1.56 9.75 -18.33
N PHE A 92 -2.02 8.92 -17.40
CA PHE A 92 -1.15 8.39 -16.35
C PHE A 92 -0.17 7.33 -16.87
N THR A 93 -0.52 6.59 -17.93
CA THR A 93 0.41 5.68 -18.60
C THR A 93 1.58 6.43 -19.25
N ALA A 94 1.32 7.64 -19.76
CA ALA A 94 2.35 8.49 -20.36
C ALA A 94 3.30 9.12 -19.33
N GLN A 95 2.87 9.27 -18.06
CA GLN A 95 3.73 9.84 -17.03
C GLN A 95 4.85 8.88 -16.64
N PRO A 96 6.12 9.35 -16.44
CA PRO A 96 7.23 8.51 -16.02
C PRO A 96 7.02 7.89 -14.64
N HIS A 97 6.66 8.72 -13.65
CA HIS A 97 6.36 8.27 -12.30
C HIS A 97 4.94 7.70 -12.19
N LYS A 98 4.83 6.48 -11.68
CA LYS A 98 3.56 5.77 -11.58
C LYS A 98 3.39 5.15 -10.20
N GLU A 99 2.21 5.38 -9.62
CA GLU A 99 1.80 4.72 -8.38
C GLU A 99 0.38 4.14 -8.55
N GLU A 100 0.10 3.03 -7.90
CA GLU A 100 -1.22 2.38 -7.97
C GLU A 100 -2.35 3.34 -7.58
N ARG A 101 -2.15 4.15 -6.54
CA ARG A 101 -3.16 5.10 -6.03
C ARG A 101 -3.60 6.15 -7.04
N PHE A 102 -2.80 6.44 -8.06
CA PHE A 102 -3.19 7.39 -9.10
C PHE A 102 -4.35 6.87 -9.97
N MET A 103 -4.57 5.57 -9.97
CA MET A 103 -5.69 4.94 -10.70
C MET A 103 -6.97 4.82 -9.86
N TYR A 104 -6.96 5.06 -8.54
CA TYR A 104 -8.15 4.92 -7.70
C TYR A 104 -9.34 5.78 -8.16
N PRO A 105 -9.15 7.04 -8.59
CA PRO A 105 -10.28 7.86 -9.08
C PRO A 105 -10.98 7.30 -10.32
N VAL A 106 -10.29 6.46 -11.12
CA VAL A 106 -10.86 5.90 -12.35
C VAL A 106 -11.52 4.53 -12.15
N TYR A 107 -11.39 3.91 -10.99
CA TYR A 107 -12.01 2.61 -10.73
C TYR A 107 -13.53 2.57 -10.96
N PRO A 108 -14.32 3.60 -10.58
CA PRO A 108 -15.75 3.63 -10.91
C PRO A 108 -16.01 3.59 -12.42
N PHE A 109 -15.20 4.29 -13.22
CA PHE A 109 -15.32 4.29 -14.68
C PHE A 109 -14.85 2.97 -15.29
N LEU A 110 -13.87 2.30 -14.71
CA LEU A 110 -13.48 0.94 -15.09
C LEU A 110 -14.66 -0.02 -14.93
N VAL A 111 -15.33 0.03 -13.76
CA VAL A 111 -16.50 -0.82 -13.49
C VAL A 111 -17.65 -0.50 -14.44
N LEU A 112 -17.90 0.77 -14.71
CA LEU A 112 -18.93 1.20 -15.68
C LEU A 112 -18.63 0.62 -17.07
N ASN A 113 -17.40 0.80 -17.56
CA ASN A 113 -16.98 0.30 -18.86
C ASN A 113 -17.08 -1.23 -18.95
N ALA A 114 -16.63 -1.93 -17.90
CA ALA A 114 -16.77 -3.39 -17.83
C ALA A 114 -18.24 -3.84 -17.88
N SER A 115 -19.11 -3.14 -17.14
CA SER A 115 -20.54 -3.43 -17.12
C SER A 115 -21.21 -3.21 -18.48
N LEU A 116 -20.84 -2.15 -19.18
CA LEU A 116 -21.34 -1.89 -20.54
C LEU A 116 -20.86 -2.97 -21.52
N SER A 117 -19.59 -3.36 -21.47
CA SER A 117 -19.06 -4.46 -22.27
C SER A 117 -19.81 -5.77 -21.99
N LEU A 118 -19.97 -6.07 -20.71
CA LEU A 118 -20.71 -7.28 -20.29
C LEU A 118 -22.13 -7.26 -20.81
N HIS A 119 -22.82 -6.11 -20.72
CA HIS A 119 -24.18 -5.96 -21.28
C HIS A 119 -24.22 -6.23 -22.78
N ILE A 120 -23.29 -5.69 -23.57
CA ILE A 120 -23.20 -5.93 -25.01
C ILE A 120 -22.98 -7.41 -25.31
N ILE A 121 -22.01 -8.04 -24.61
CA ILE A 121 -21.69 -9.46 -24.79
C ILE A 121 -22.87 -10.35 -24.42
N LEU A 122 -23.48 -10.11 -23.24
CA LEU A 122 -24.62 -10.91 -22.79
C LEU A 122 -25.86 -10.75 -23.68
N SER A 123 -26.08 -9.55 -24.23
CA SER A 123 -27.17 -9.30 -25.19
C SER A 123 -26.97 -10.12 -26.47
N ALA A 124 -25.72 -10.20 -26.97
CA ALA A 124 -25.38 -11.01 -28.13
C ALA A 124 -25.42 -12.53 -27.81
N PHE A 125 -24.85 -12.92 -26.68
CA PHE A 125 -24.77 -14.31 -26.22
C PHE A 125 -26.13 -14.89 -25.82
N GLY A 126 -27.03 -14.05 -25.29
CA GLY A 126 -28.41 -14.39 -24.92
C GLY A 126 -29.35 -14.60 -26.11
N ASN A 127 -28.92 -14.26 -27.34
CA ASN A 127 -29.74 -14.38 -28.53
C ASN A 127 -30.27 -15.83 -28.72
N SER A 128 -31.59 -15.97 -28.90
CA SER A 128 -32.28 -17.25 -29.06
C SER A 128 -32.68 -17.55 -30.51
N ASN A 129 -32.23 -16.73 -31.49
CA ASN A 129 -32.56 -16.94 -32.89
C ASN A 129 -31.92 -18.23 -33.42
N PRO A 130 -32.72 -19.27 -33.82
CA PRO A 130 -32.18 -20.55 -34.25
C PRO A 130 -31.35 -20.48 -35.53
N LYS A 131 -31.44 -19.37 -36.28
CA LYS A 131 -30.63 -19.14 -37.48
C LYS A 131 -29.19 -18.78 -37.19
N THR A 132 -28.89 -18.36 -35.97
CA THR A 132 -27.53 -17.98 -35.53
C THR A 132 -26.85 -19.16 -34.80
N PHE A 133 -25.52 -19.24 -34.90
CA PHE A 133 -24.75 -20.24 -34.15
C PHE A 133 -25.02 -20.13 -32.64
N VAL A 134 -25.01 -18.91 -32.11
CA VAL A 134 -25.28 -18.63 -30.69
C VAL A 134 -26.69 -19.06 -30.28
N GLY A 135 -27.70 -18.87 -31.14
CA GLY A 135 -29.08 -19.28 -30.86
C GLY A 135 -29.28 -20.78 -30.75
N LYS A 136 -28.39 -21.59 -31.37
CA LYS A 136 -28.42 -23.06 -31.29
C LYS A 136 -27.85 -23.60 -29.97
N ILE A 137 -27.10 -22.79 -29.21
CA ILE A 137 -26.52 -23.20 -27.93
C ILE A 137 -27.63 -23.25 -26.87
N PRO A 138 -27.80 -24.39 -26.15
CA PRO A 138 -28.77 -24.49 -25.06
C PRO A 138 -28.60 -23.41 -24.00
N GLY A 139 -29.70 -22.80 -23.56
CA GLY A 139 -29.66 -21.73 -22.56
C GLY A 139 -28.98 -22.14 -21.25
N ARG A 140 -29.11 -23.38 -20.81
CA ARG A 140 -28.43 -23.94 -19.65
C ARG A 140 -26.91 -23.90 -19.79
N LEU A 141 -26.38 -24.20 -20.98
CA LEU A 141 -24.94 -24.17 -21.25
C LEU A 141 -24.42 -22.73 -21.26
N LYS A 142 -25.17 -21.77 -21.81
CA LYS A 142 -24.84 -20.35 -21.78
C LYS A 142 -24.74 -19.85 -20.33
N LEU A 143 -25.72 -20.22 -19.50
CA LEU A 143 -25.74 -19.84 -18.08
C LEU A 143 -24.56 -20.45 -17.31
N LEU A 144 -24.23 -21.72 -17.60
CA LEU A 144 -23.08 -22.39 -16.99
C LEU A 144 -21.76 -21.69 -17.35
N VAL A 145 -21.56 -21.29 -18.60
CA VAL A 145 -20.35 -20.56 -19.03
C VAL A 145 -20.23 -19.21 -18.31
N VAL A 146 -21.32 -18.44 -18.24
CA VAL A 146 -21.33 -17.17 -17.52
C VAL A 146 -21.04 -17.40 -16.03
N GLY A 147 -21.71 -18.37 -15.41
CA GLY A 147 -21.50 -18.73 -14.02
C GLY A 147 -20.07 -19.16 -13.73
N LEU A 148 -19.43 -19.93 -14.61
CA LEU A 148 -18.04 -20.34 -14.47
C LEU A 148 -17.08 -19.16 -14.54
N VAL A 149 -17.27 -18.23 -15.48
CA VAL A 149 -16.44 -17.03 -15.59
C VAL A 149 -16.56 -16.16 -14.32
N LEU A 150 -17.78 -15.96 -13.81
CA LEU A 150 -18.01 -15.22 -12.57
C LEU A 150 -17.36 -15.92 -11.37
N PHE A 151 -17.52 -17.23 -11.25
CA PHE A 151 -16.94 -18.02 -10.18
C PHE A 151 -15.40 -17.93 -10.20
N LEU A 152 -14.76 -18.18 -11.33
CA LEU A 152 -13.30 -18.08 -11.46
C LEU A 152 -12.79 -16.67 -11.18
N SER A 153 -13.51 -15.64 -11.64
CA SER A 153 -13.15 -14.25 -11.34
C SER A 153 -13.21 -13.95 -9.85
N LEU A 154 -14.22 -14.46 -9.15
CA LEU A 154 -14.38 -14.32 -7.71
C LEU A 154 -13.26 -15.04 -6.94
N ASP A 155 -12.94 -16.29 -7.32
CA ASP A 155 -11.87 -17.06 -6.70
C ASP A 155 -10.51 -16.37 -6.84
N ILE A 156 -10.20 -15.87 -8.04
CA ILE A 156 -8.97 -15.11 -8.27
C ILE A 156 -8.94 -13.85 -7.39
N ALA A 157 -10.04 -13.11 -7.29
CA ALA A 157 -10.14 -11.92 -6.47
C ALA A 157 -9.95 -12.23 -4.97
N ILE A 158 -10.59 -13.28 -4.46
CA ILE A 158 -10.43 -13.73 -3.07
C ILE A 158 -9.00 -14.18 -2.81
N ALA A 159 -8.42 -15.00 -3.71
CA ALA A 159 -7.04 -15.45 -3.60
C ALA A 159 -6.06 -14.25 -3.60
N ARG A 160 -6.33 -13.20 -4.37
CA ARG A 160 -5.55 -11.97 -4.38
C ARG A 160 -5.66 -11.20 -3.07
N ILE A 161 -6.88 -10.95 -2.58
CA ILE A 161 -7.14 -10.21 -1.33
C ILE A 161 -6.48 -10.94 -0.16
N TYR A 162 -6.75 -12.24 -0.01
CA TYR A 162 -6.18 -13.03 1.07
C TYR A 162 -4.67 -13.16 0.94
N GLY A 163 -4.16 -13.25 -0.31
CA GLY A 163 -2.75 -13.25 -0.63
C GLY A 163 -2.01 -12.02 -0.13
N VAL A 164 -2.56 -10.83 -0.37
CA VAL A 164 -1.98 -9.56 0.09
C VAL A 164 -2.08 -9.42 1.61
N TYR A 165 -3.25 -9.72 2.16
CA TYR A 165 -3.48 -9.63 3.60
C TYR A 165 -2.52 -10.53 4.40
N SER A 166 -2.42 -11.82 4.03
CA SER A 166 -1.55 -12.76 4.72
C SER A 166 -0.06 -12.41 4.57
N ALA A 167 0.34 -11.89 3.40
CA ALA A 167 1.73 -11.58 3.10
C ALA A 167 2.24 -10.32 3.81
N TYR A 168 1.40 -9.27 3.93
CA TYR A 168 1.87 -7.92 4.23
C TYR A 168 1.16 -7.25 5.40
N SER A 169 0.32 -7.93 6.17
CA SER A 169 -0.38 -7.35 7.32
C SER A 169 0.48 -7.20 8.59
N ALA A 170 1.69 -7.75 8.62
CA ALA A 170 2.56 -7.70 9.79
C ALA A 170 2.81 -6.27 10.32
N PRO A 171 3.08 -5.24 9.48
CA PRO A 171 3.25 -3.86 9.95
C PRO A 171 2.04 -3.26 10.66
N LEU A 172 0.84 -3.85 10.48
CA LEU A 172 -0.37 -3.43 11.20
C LEU A 172 -0.57 -4.19 12.52
N LYS A 173 0.06 -5.35 12.68
CA LYS A 173 -0.19 -6.29 13.78
C LYS A 173 0.85 -6.25 14.88
N ILE A 174 2.08 -5.80 14.60
CA ILE A 174 3.19 -5.88 15.55
C ILE A 174 3.07 -4.95 16.75
N TYR A 175 2.31 -3.86 16.64
CA TYR A 175 2.19 -2.83 17.67
C TYR A 175 1.22 -3.21 18.80
N SER A 176 0.46 -4.31 18.69
CA SER A 176 -0.51 -4.69 19.70
C SER A 176 0.04 -4.82 21.13
N PRO A 177 1.30 -5.28 21.36
CA PRO A 177 1.82 -5.32 22.73
C PRO A 177 2.00 -3.95 23.38
N LEU A 178 2.18 -2.89 22.57
CA LEU A 178 2.37 -1.53 23.08
C LEU A 178 1.10 -0.95 23.72
N TRP A 179 -0.06 -1.50 23.36
CA TRP A 179 -1.36 -1.04 23.88
C TRP A 179 -1.79 -1.70 25.20
N GLY A 180 -0.97 -2.65 25.69
CA GLY A 180 -1.32 -3.45 26.87
C GLY A 180 -2.44 -4.45 26.61
N ASP A 181 -2.65 -5.30 27.58
CA ASP A 181 -3.70 -6.34 27.58
C ASP A 181 -4.96 -5.95 28.38
N GLY A 182 -5.11 -4.69 28.69
CA GLY A 182 -6.20 -4.20 29.54
C GLY A 182 -5.96 -4.38 31.05
N SER A 183 -4.84 -4.99 31.46
CA SER A 183 -4.47 -5.20 32.86
C SER A 183 -3.80 -3.99 33.53
N GLY A 184 -3.70 -2.87 32.81
CA GLY A 184 -3.04 -1.65 33.30
C GLY A 184 -1.52 -1.61 33.09
N ASN A 185 -0.91 -2.72 32.68
CA ASN A 185 0.49 -2.75 32.28
C ASN A 185 0.64 -2.33 30.84
N THR A 186 0.81 -1.04 30.59
CA THR A 186 1.26 -0.54 29.30
C THR A 186 2.76 -0.80 29.16
N PHE A 187 3.17 -1.50 28.11
CA PHE A 187 4.57 -1.52 27.72
C PHE A 187 4.96 -0.09 27.35
N GLY A 188 5.90 0.47 28.10
CA GLY A 188 6.45 1.78 27.82
C GLY A 188 6.03 2.86 28.80
N ALA A 189 7.02 3.70 29.17
CA ALA A 189 6.84 4.91 29.93
C ALA A 189 6.47 6.08 29.01
N GLU A 190 6.07 7.20 29.61
CA GLU A 190 5.95 8.46 28.87
C GLU A 190 7.25 8.79 28.15
N GLU A 191 7.15 9.25 26.90
CA GLU A 191 8.27 9.62 26.02
C GLU A 191 9.12 8.46 25.44
N ASP A 192 8.62 7.20 25.47
CA ASP A 192 9.31 6.12 24.80
C ASP A 192 9.34 6.29 23.28
N ASN A 193 10.50 6.01 22.68
CA ASN A 193 10.70 6.11 21.24
C ASN A 193 10.62 4.73 20.58
N VAL A 194 9.77 4.63 19.55
CA VAL A 194 9.70 3.48 18.65
C VAL A 194 10.46 3.83 17.37
N CYS A 195 11.57 3.15 17.14
CA CYS A 195 12.50 3.49 16.08
C CYS A 195 12.34 2.61 14.83
N PHE A 196 12.61 3.23 13.68
CA PHE A 196 12.55 2.60 12.37
C PHE A 196 13.85 2.92 11.62
N GLY A 197 14.59 1.89 11.24
CA GLY A 197 15.74 2.01 10.36
C GLY A 197 15.33 1.75 8.90
N LYS A 198 15.79 0.62 8.31
CA LYS A 198 15.39 0.18 6.97
C LYS A 198 13.88 -0.02 6.80
N GLU A 199 13.13 -0.16 7.90
CA GLU A 199 11.67 -0.37 7.93
C GLU A 199 10.85 0.94 7.93
N TRP A 200 11.48 2.09 7.75
CA TRP A 200 10.83 3.41 7.77
C TRP A 200 9.59 3.51 6.87
N TYR A 201 9.63 2.90 5.68
CA TYR A 201 8.55 2.94 4.70
C TYR A 201 7.40 1.96 4.99
N ARG A 202 7.59 1.05 5.96
CA ARG A 202 6.55 0.10 6.42
C ARG A 202 5.84 0.57 7.67
N PHE A 203 6.25 1.67 8.26
CA PHE A 203 5.54 2.29 9.37
C PHE A 203 4.22 2.88 8.87
N PRO A 204 3.06 2.36 9.32
CA PRO A 204 1.79 2.74 8.74
C PRO A 204 1.37 4.17 9.14
N THR A 205 1.38 4.47 10.43
CA THR A 205 1.01 5.79 10.99
C THR A 205 1.20 5.80 12.51
N SER A 206 1.37 6.99 13.08
CA SER A 206 1.45 7.18 14.54
C SER A 206 0.19 6.74 15.30
N TYR A 207 -0.95 6.54 14.64
CA TYR A 207 -2.15 5.97 15.27
C TYR A 207 -1.98 4.53 15.77
N PHE A 208 -0.96 3.81 15.31
CA PHE A 208 -0.62 2.48 15.83
C PHE A 208 0.23 2.54 17.10
N LEU A 209 0.70 3.72 17.48
CA LEU A 209 1.47 3.91 18.72
C LEU A 209 0.57 4.49 19.82
N PRO A 210 0.77 4.09 21.08
CA PRO A 210 0.16 4.76 22.22
C PRO A 210 0.50 6.27 22.25
N ARG A 211 -0.35 7.06 22.92
CA ARG A 211 -0.23 8.53 22.92
C ARG A 211 1.13 9.03 23.44
N ASN A 212 1.75 8.27 24.34
CA ASN A 212 3.02 8.57 24.98
C ASN A 212 4.25 8.09 24.21
N MET A 213 4.08 7.53 23.01
CA MET A 213 5.17 6.98 22.21
C MET A 213 5.35 7.76 20.91
N HIS A 214 6.60 7.95 20.50
CA HIS A 214 6.97 8.70 19.32
C HIS A 214 7.71 7.84 18.30
N ALA A 215 7.32 7.96 17.01
CA ALA A 215 8.05 7.35 15.92
C ALA A 215 9.33 8.14 15.65
N LYS A 216 10.47 7.49 15.68
CA LYS A 216 11.78 8.08 15.38
C LYS A 216 12.50 7.27 14.31
N PHE A 217 13.41 7.89 13.60
CA PHE A 217 14.12 7.24 12.51
C PHE A 217 15.59 7.04 12.82
N LEU A 218 16.10 5.85 12.51
CA LEU A 218 17.52 5.55 12.50
C LEU A 218 18.05 5.72 11.09
N ARG A 219 19.28 6.16 10.98
CA ARG A 219 19.94 6.30 9.68
C ARG A 219 20.14 4.94 9.04
N SER A 220 19.56 4.77 7.85
CA SER A 220 19.67 3.58 7.02
C SER A 220 20.42 3.90 5.71
N ASP A 221 20.37 3.03 4.73
CA ASP A 221 20.93 3.29 3.40
C ASP A 221 20.05 4.18 2.53
N PHE A 222 18.80 4.43 2.95
CA PHE A 222 17.92 5.40 2.30
C PHE A 222 18.45 6.82 2.48
N ARG A 223 18.50 7.58 1.39
CA ARG A 223 19.03 8.96 1.32
C ARG A 223 17.98 10.01 1.00
N GLY A 224 16.74 9.63 0.98
CA GLY A 224 15.64 10.55 0.73
C GLY A 224 15.10 11.20 2.00
N LEU A 225 14.11 12.06 1.79
CA LEU A 225 13.45 12.80 2.83
C LEU A 225 12.52 11.91 3.65
N LEU A 226 12.75 11.83 4.96
CA LEU A 226 11.86 11.16 5.91
C LEU A 226 10.75 12.08 6.42
N PRO A 227 9.63 11.52 6.90
CA PRO A 227 8.59 12.29 7.57
C PRO A 227 9.13 13.10 8.74
N GLY A 228 8.57 14.29 8.97
CA GLY A 228 8.86 15.11 10.14
C GLY A 228 7.75 15.02 11.19
N GLU A 229 8.11 15.28 12.43
CA GLU A 229 7.12 15.39 13.50
C GLU A 229 6.50 16.79 13.50
N PHE A 230 5.21 16.87 13.77
CA PHE A 230 4.56 18.15 14.08
C PHE A 230 4.83 18.55 15.54
N SER A 231 4.88 19.85 15.78
CA SER A 231 4.95 20.36 17.15
C SER A 231 3.72 19.90 17.93
N GLN A 232 3.93 19.45 19.16
CA GLN A 232 2.81 19.05 20.01
C GLN A 232 2.02 20.26 20.48
N ALA A 233 0.71 20.20 20.42
CA ALA A 233 -0.16 21.19 21.02
C ALA A 233 -0.16 21.03 22.56
N ARG A 234 0.16 22.08 23.29
CA ARG A 234 0.16 22.06 24.74
C ARG A 234 -1.25 22.15 25.33
N THR A 235 -2.21 22.71 24.60
CA THR A 235 -3.59 22.94 25.03
C THR A 235 -4.56 22.56 23.92
N GLY A 236 -5.10 21.36 23.97
CA GLY A 236 -6.15 20.87 23.08
C GLY A 236 -5.83 21.04 21.60
N PHE A 237 -6.82 21.21 20.75
CA PHE A 237 -6.69 21.37 19.30
C PHE A 237 -6.08 22.72 18.87
N GLY A 238 -5.62 23.53 19.81
CA GLY A 238 -4.72 24.65 19.60
C GLY A 238 -5.01 25.57 18.42
N PHE A 239 -6.16 26.22 18.38
CA PHE A 239 -6.42 27.28 17.40
C PHE A 239 -5.34 28.37 17.44
N TRP A 240 -4.72 28.54 18.57
CA TRP A 240 -3.79 29.64 18.89
C TRP A 240 -2.36 29.15 19.13
N SER A 241 -2.16 27.94 19.56
CA SER A 241 -0.86 27.30 19.76
C SER A 241 -0.89 25.87 19.21
N GLY A 242 0.23 25.34 18.82
CA GLY A 242 0.36 23.96 18.35
C GLY A 242 0.86 23.84 16.92
N THR A 243 0.42 22.82 16.23
CA THR A 243 0.95 22.34 14.96
C THR A 243 0.67 23.25 13.76
N TRP A 244 1.26 24.42 13.75
CA TRP A 244 1.08 25.39 12.67
C TRP A 244 1.73 24.96 11.37
N LEU A 245 2.95 24.47 11.49
CA LEU A 245 3.80 24.15 10.36
C LEU A 245 4.38 22.76 10.54
N PRO A 246 4.58 22.03 9.45
CA PRO A 246 5.47 20.88 9.46
C PRO A 246 6.82 21.32 10.01
N THR A 247 7.53 20.36 10.60
CA THR A 247 8.88 20.59 11.08
C THR A 247 9.80 21.12 9.97
N ASN A 248 10.88 21.76 10.37
CA ASN A 248 11.93 22.15 9.45
C ASN A 248 12.51 20.94 8.69
N GLY A 249 13.23 21.20 7.60
CA GLY A 249 13.92 20.17 6.83
C GLY A 249 13.07 19.50 5.76
N LEU A 250 11.84 19.99 5.47
CA LEU A 250 11.08 19.57 4.30
C LEU A 250 11.64 20.27 3.05
N ASN A 251 11.91 19.50 2.00
CA ASN A 251 12.41 20.00 0.73
C ASN A 251 11.72 19.30 -0.46
N ASP A 252 11.78 19.94 -1.62
CA ASP A 252 11.18 19.43 -2.86
C ASP A 252 12.15 18.59 -3.69
N ARG A 253 13.32 18.25 -3.15
CA ARG A 253 14.41 17.54 -3.83
C ARG A 253 14.59 16.12 -3.35
N ASN A 254 13.77 15.67 -2.38
CA ASN A 254 13.91 14.38 -1.69
C ASN A 254 15.31 14.18 -1.10
N GLU A 255 15.91 15.25 -0.58
CA GLU A 255 17.24 15.23 0.03
C GLU A 255 17.16 14.83 1.50
N GLU A 256 18.13 14.01 1.94
CA GLU A 256 18.28 13.56 3.33
C GLU A 256 18.42 14.77 4.29
N ASP A 257 17.61 14.78 5.33
CA ASP A 257 17.78 15.72 6.46
C ASP A 257 18.35 14.98 7.68
N LEU A 258 19.61 15.25 7.98
CA LEU A 258 20.33 14.58 9.08
C LEU A 258 19.71 14.86 10.46
N GLY A 259 19.01 15.98 10.61
CA GLY A 259 18.34 16.36 11.86
C GLY A 259 17.15 15.47 12.25
N LYS A 260 16.68 14.60 11.33
CA LYS A 260 15.56 13.67 11.57
C LYS A 260 15.97 12.33 12.17
N TYR A 261 17.27 12.06 12.24
CA TYR A 261 17.74 10.80 12.79
C TYR A 261 18.04 10.88 14.27
N VAL A 262 17.80 9.78 14.96
CA VAL A 262 18.20 9.57 16.34
C VAL A 262 19.23 8.44 16.42
N GLU A 263 20.01 8.43 17.50
CA GLU A 263 20.91 7.33 17.75
C GLU A 263 20.17 6.11 18.31
N PRO A 264 20.63 4.88 18.03
CA PRO A 264 19.97 3.66 18.53
C PRO A 264 19.80 3.63 20.06
N ARG A 265 20.66 4.33 20.81
CA ARG A 265 20.53 4.42 22.27
C ARG A 265 19.29 5.20 22.75
N MET A 266 18.70 6.03 21.89
CA MET A 266 17.49 6.80 22.19
C MET A 266 16.20 5.99 21.95
N CYS A 267 16.34 4.77 21.44
CA CYS A 267 15.23 3.91 21.10
C CYS A 267 14.89 2.97 22.27
N SER A 268 13.67 3.04 22.78
CA SER A 268 13.13 2.06 23.72
C SER A 268 12.65 0.82 22.99
N PHE A 269 12.04 1.02 21.83
CA PHE A 269 11.57 -0.02 20.93
C PHE A 269 12.13 0.19 19.52
N LEU A 270 12.21 -0.92 18.76
CA LEU A 270 12.70 -0.90 17.39
C LEU A 270 11.91 -1.90 16.54
N VAL A 271 11.57 -1.50 15.32
CA VAL A 271 10.95 -2.39 14.35
C VAL A 271 11.97 -2.79 13.31
N ASP A 272 12.12 -4.09 13.10
CA ASP A 272 13.05 -4.64 12.11
C ASP A 272 12.47 -5.87 11.42
N THR A 273 12.99 -6.19 10.22
CA THR A 273 12.61 -7.38 9.44
C THR A 273 13.83 -8.21 9.12
N GLN A 274 13.73 -9.51 9.36
CA GLN A 274 14.75 -10.50 9.05
C GLN A 274 14.23 -11.49 8.01
N TYR A 275 15.02 -11.72 6.97
CA TYR A 275 14.75 -12.72 5.94
C TYR A 275 15.82 -13.83 6.02
N PRO A 276 15.44 -15.10 6.30
CA PRO A 276 16.40 -16.20 6.45
C PRO A 276 17.21 -16.47 5.18
N GLU A 277 16.61 -16.33 4.01
CA GLU A 277 17.24 -16.59 2.71
C GLU A 277 17.94 -15.36 2.10
N ARG A 278 18.28 -14.36 2.90
CA ARG A 278 18.95 -13.15 2.40
C ARG A 278 20.35 -13.49 1.88
N LYS A 279 20.57 -13.24 0.57
CA LYS A 279 21.85 -13.52 -0.10
C LYS A 279 22.88 -12.39 0.05
N ALA A 280 22.43 -11.14 0.21
CA ALA A 280 23.32 -9.99 0.30
C ALA A 280 23.72 -9.70 1.75
N PRO A 281 24.99 -9.34 2.01
CA PRO A 281 25.42 -8.92 3.34
C PRO A 281 24.66 -7.64 3.75
N LEU A 282 24.47 -7.50 5.04
CA LEU A 282 23.85 -6.30 5.60
C LEU A 282 24.85 -5.14 5.57
N SER A 283 24.34 -3.95 5.26
CA SER A 283 25.11 -2.73 5.39
C SER A 283 25.44 -2.46 6.87
N ARG A 284 26.54 -1.76 7.13
CA ARG A 284 26.88 -1.28 8.48
C ARG A 284 25.79 -0.35 9.06
N ARG A 285 25.00 0.29 8.21
CA ARG A 285 23.90 1.19 8.62
C ARG A 285 22.57 0.47 8.82
N GLU A 286 22.48 -0.76 8.35
CA GLU A 286 21.30 -1.61 8.45
C GLU A 286 21.65 -2.97 9.07
N PRO A 287 22.16 -2.98 10.32
CA PRO A 287 22.49 -4.24 10.99
C PRO A 287 21.23 -5.09 11.22
N ASP A 288 21.41 -6.37 11.47
CA ASP A 288 20.33 -7.26 11.88
C ASP A 288 20.06 -7.07 13.39
N TYR A 289 19.13 -6.19 13.71
CA TYR A 289 18.76 -5.92 15.09
C TYR A 289 18.07 -7.13 15.76
N ILE A 290 17.41 -8.00 14.98
CA ILE A 290 16.75 -9.20 15.50
C ILE A 290 17.80 -10.24 15.95
N ALA A 291 18.94 -10.29 15.27
CA ALA A 291 20.06 -11.14 15.64
C ALA A 291 20.87 -10.61 16.83
N ASP A 292 20.84 -9.30 17.10
CA ASP A 292 21.58 -8.67 18.21
C ASP A 292 20.89 -8.88 19.56
N LYS A 293 21.00 -10.09 20.07
CA LYS A 293 20.44 -10.49 21.37
C LYS A 293 21.11 -9.82 22.58
N ASN A 294 22.23 -9.14 22.39
CA ASN A 294 22.91 -8.44 23.48
C ASN A 294 22.21 -7.13 23.84
N HIS A 295 21.67 -6.43 22.83
CA HIS A 295 21.05 -5.12 23.02
C HIS A 295 19.52 -5.17 22.93
N TRP A 296 18.96 -6.15 22.22
CA TRP A 296 17.53 -6.21 21.91
C TRP A 296 16.89 -7.52 22.35
N GLU A 297 15.65 -7.39 22.80
CA GLU A 297 14.77 -8.51 23.12
C GLU A 297 13.55 -8.47 22.19
N VAL A 298 13.17 -9.63 21.70
CA VAL A 298 12.01 -9.76 20.81
C VAL A 298 10.73 -9.71 21.65
N VAL A 299 9.91 -8.70 21.44
CA VAL A 299 8.59 -8.59 22.07
C VAL A 299 7.55 -9.37 21.28
N LYS A 300 7.49 -9.16 19.97
CA LYS A 300 6.56 -9.83 19.07
C LYS A 300 7.15 -9.91 17.67
N CYS A 301 6.94 -11.03 17.01
CA CYS A 301 7.20 -11.19 15.58
C CYS A 301 5.92 -11.65 14.87
N VAL A 302 5.76 -11.20 13.65
CA VAL A 302 4.71 -11.64 12.73
C VAL A 302 5.38 -12.02 11.41
N GLU A 303 4.89 -13.07 10.79
CA GLU A 303 5.36 -13.50 9.47
C GLU A 303 5.16 -12.39 8.44
N PHE A 304 6.17 -12.19 7.62
CA PHE A 304 6.19 -11.23 6.53
C PHE A 304 6.78 -11.85 5.29
N LEU A 305 6.11 -11.71 4.15
CA LEU A 305 6.51 -12.40 2.93
C LEU A 305 7.90 -11.93 2.44
N ASP A 306 8.79 -12.88 2.19
CA ASP A 306 10.03 -12.64 1.46
C ASP A 306 9.73 -12.59 -0.04
N ALA A 307 9.40 -11.40 -0.51
CA ALA A 307 9.03 -11.18 -1.90
C ALA A 307 10.19 -11.44 -2.88
N ALA A 308 11.43 -11.32 -2.45
CA ALA A 308 12.60 -11.54 -3.31
C ALA A 308 12.81 -13.03 -3.63
N ASN A 309 12.52 -13.89 -2.66
CA ASN A 309 12.72 -15.34 -2.78
C ASN A 309 11.42 -16.13 -3.02
N THR A 310 10.27 -15.45 -3.10
CA THR A 310 8.97 -16.07 -3.40
C THR A 310 8.63 -15.92 -4.89
N HIS A 311 8.19 -17.03 -5.51
CA HIS A 311 7.76 -17.03 -6.91
C HIS A 311 6.61 -16.05 -7.15
N LEU A 312 6.59 -15.40 -8.34
CA LEU A 312 5.63 -14.35 -8.68
C LEU A 312 4.16 -14.76 -8.46
N LEU A 313 3.76 -15.96 -8.84
CA LEU A 313 2.39 -16.43 -8.63
C LEU A 313 2.02 -16.50 -7.16
N ALA A 314 2.87 -17.11 -6.32
CA ALA A 314 2.64 -17.21 -4.87
C ALA A 314 2.73 -15.85 -4.16
N ARG A 315 3.47 -14.89 -4.73
CA ARG A 315 3.54 -13.52 -4.24
C ARG A 315 2.29 -12.72 -4.54
N THR A 316 1.65 -13.01 -5.68
CA THR A 316 0.48 -12.24 -6.16
C THR A 316 -0.85 -12.84 -5.74
N LEU A 317 -0.95 -14.17 -5.68
CA LEU A 317 -2.15 -14.90 -5.29
C LEU A 317 -1.84 -15.76 -4.07
N TRP A 318 -2.82 -15.95 -3.22
CA TRP A 318 -2.71 -16.93 -2.16
C TRP A 318 -2.77 -18.35 -2.75
N LEU A 319 -1.77 -19.15 -2.45
CA LEU A 319 -1.75 -20.57 -2.71
C LEU A 319 -1.68 -21.31 -1.38
N PRO A 320 -2.45 -22.40 -1.19
CA PRO A 320 -2.37 -23.17 0.04
C PRO A 320 -1.01 -23.87 0.17
N ASP A 321 -0.51 -23.96 1.39
CA ASP A 321 0.72 -24.70 1.69
C ASP A 321 0.38 -26.17 1.94
N ILE A 322 0.19 -26.92 0.86
CA ILE A 322 -0.11 -28.35 0.86
C ILE A 322 0.91 -29.09 -0.02
N ASP A 323 1.05 -30.40 0.18
CA ASP A 323 2.04 -31.23 -0.56
C ASP A 323 1.80 -31.27 -2.06
N ALA A 324 0.54 -31.07 -2.50
CA ALA A 324 0.18 -31.01 -3.92
C ALA A 324 0.74 -29.75 -4.62
N VAL A 325 1.15 -28.71 -3.89
CA VAL A 325 1.74 -27.50 -4.46
C VAL A 325 3.26 -27.66 -4.50
N PRO A 326 3.89 -27.62 -5.68
CA PRO A 326 5.34 -27.71 -5.79
C PRO A 326 6.07 -26.66 -4.98
N ASP A 327 7.19 -27.01 -4.33
CA ASP A 327 7.94 -26.14 -3.42
C ASP A 327 8.36 -24.80 -4.03
N LYS A 328 8.59 -24.77 -5.35
CA LYS A 328 8.90 -23.52 -6.08
C LYS A 328 7.77 -22.48 -6.01
N PHE A 329 6.52 -22.90 -5.77
CA PHE A 329 5.38 -22.02 -5.63
C PHE A 329 4.96 -21.80 -4.18
N LYS A 330 5.64 -22.42 -3.21
CA LYS A 330 5.43 -22.15 -1.80
C LYS A 330 5.97 -20.77 -1.44
N ARG A 331 5.32 -20.13 -0.47
CA ARG A 331 5.72 -18.82 0.03
C ARG A 331 6.93 -18.93 0.94
N LYS A 332 7.87 -18.01 0.79
CA LYS A 332 9.02 -17.87 1.68
C LYS A 332 8.72 -16.77 2.68
N TRP A 333 9.02 -17.04 3.95
CA TRP A 333 8.66 -16.16 5.04
C TRP A 333 9.87 -15.60 5.75
N GLY A 334 9.84 -14.31 6.01
CA GLY A 334 10.67 -13.62 6.97
C GLY A 334 9.90 -13.30 8.24
N ARG A 335 10.52 -12.59 9.15
CA ARG A 335 9.92 -12.16 10.41
C ARG A 335 10.00 -10.66 10.53
N HIS A 336 8.86 -10.02 10.72
CA HIS A 336 8.75 -8.60 11.02
C HIS A 336 8.48 -8.46 12.52
N CYS A 337 9.40 -7.84 13.23
CA CYS A 337 9.45 -7.92 14.68
C CYS A 337 9.46 -6.55 15.34
N LEU A 338 8.78 -6.44 16.46
CA LEU A 338 8.93 -5.40 17.47
C LEU A 338 9.94 -5.87 18.50
N LEU A 339 10.98 -5.09 18.71
CA LEU A 339 12.07 -5.33 19.64
C LEU A 339 12.01 -4.32 20.77
N GLN A 340 12.34 -4.72 21.98
CA GLN A 340 12.54 -3.86 23.14
C GLN A 340 14.01 -3.80 23.47
N ARG A 341 14.49 -2.61 23.81
CA ARG A 341 15.88 -2.45 24.24
C ARG A 341 16.11 -3.06 25.61
N LYS A 342 17.12 -3.93 25.74
CA LYS A 342 17.56 -4.45 27.03
C LYS A 342 18.17 -3.31 27.84
N ARG A 343 17.64 -3.04 29.03
CA ARG A 343 18.28 -2.17 29.99
C ARG A 343 19.59 -2.85 30.43
N ARG A 344 20.73 -2.22 30.18
CA ARG A 344 22.00 -2.69 30.76
C ARG A 344 21.81 -2.72 32.26
N GLY A 345 21.82 -3.90 32.85
CA GLY A 345 21.80 -4.04 34.30
C GLY A 345 22.98 -3.30 34.90
N ARG A 346 22.76 -2.22 35.60
CA ARG A 346 23.58 -1.91 36.75
C ARG A 346 23.44 -3.14 37.64
N ASN A 347 24.56 -3.78 37.94
CA ASN A 347 24.78 -4.95 38.78
C ASN A 347 23.47 -5.48 39.46
N ALA A 348 23.16 -6.72 39.25
CA ALA A 348 22.09 -7.43 39.95
C ALA A 348 22.26 -7.18 41.48
N GLY A 349 21.57 -6.15 42.00
CA GLY A 349 21.72 -5.84 43.42
C GLY A 349 21.14 -4.53 43.90
N MET A 350 20.78 -3.55 43.05
CA MET A 350 20.26 -2.30 43.60
C MET A 350 19.31 -1.61 42.63
N TRP A 351 18.05 -2.01 42.65
CA TRP A 351 16.96 -1.17 42.25
C TRP A 351 16.71 -0.14 43.36
N ILE A 352 17.30 1.05 43.22
CA ILE A 352 16.88 2.20 44.02
C ILE A 352 15.68 2.80 43.26
N ASP A 353 14.51 2.67 43.87
CA ASP A 353 13.29 3.34 43.49
C ASP A 353 13.58 4.84 43.42
N PRO A 354 13.36 5.55 42.28
CA PRO A 354 13.53 7.01 42.19
C PRO A 354 12.70 7.79 43.22
N GLY A 355 11.67 7.18 43.80
CA GLY A 355 10.84 7.76 44.86
C GLY A 355 11.51 7.84 46.24
N GLN A 356 12.64 7.15 46.49
CA GLN A 356 13.33 7.17 47.78
C GLN A 356 14.46 8.22 47.87
N MET A 357 14.75 8.95 46.80
CA MET A 357 15.79 9.98 46.81
C MET A 357 15.31 11.38 47.24
N MET A 358 14.04 11.52 47.69
CA MET A 358 13.51 12.77 48.20
C MET A 358 13.16 12.78 49.70
N MET A 359 13.67 11.82 50.45
CA MET A 359 13.59 11.91 51.93
C MET A 359 14.94 11.49 52.49
N GLY A 360 15.85 12.47 52.58
CA GLY A 360 17.11 12.35 53.25
C GLY A 360 17.81 13.70 53.22
#